data_e2becae543f150bdf1be5ab3f51e673e
#
_entry.id   e2becae543f150bdf1be5ab3f51e673e
#
_cell.length_a   1.000
_cell.length_b   1.000
_cell.length_c   1.000
_cell.angle_alpha   90.00
_cell.angle_beta   90.00
_cell.angle_gamma   90.00
#
_symmetry.space_group_name_H-M   'P 1'
#
loop_
_entity.id
_entity.type
_entity.pdbx_description
1 polymer ?
#
loop_
_entity_poly.entity_id
_entity_poly.type
_entity_poly.pdbx_seq_one_letter_code
_entity_poly.pdbx_strand_id
1 'polypeptide(L)' 'MNREDIRRVLGPPGPELTCEACFEELDRYVELELVGADADAAIPGMSAHLEGCPACREDHDSLHDFLVGESAT' A
#
# COMPACT_ATOMS: atom_id res chain seq x y z
N MET A 1 -6.08 -18.16 24.84
CA MET A 1 -5.40 -17.10 24.11
C MET A 1 -5.99 -16.99 22.73
N ASN A 2 -6.25 -15.80 22.30
CA ASN A 2 -6.87 -15.62 21.00
C ASN A 2 -5.82 -15.43 19.91
N ARG A 3 -6.27 -15.42 18.69
CA ARG A 3 -5.37 -15.36 17.55
C ARG A 3 -4.62 -14.05 17.47
N GLU A 4 -5.22 -12.99 17.93
CA GLU A 4 -4.58 -11.71 17.89
C GLU A 4 -3.35 -11.67 18.77
N ASP A 5 -3.46 -12.28 19.93
CA ASP A 5 -2.32 -12.34 20.84
C ASP A 5 -1.21 -13.17 20.25
N ILE A 6 -1.56 -14.26 19.60
CA ILE A 6 -0.57 -15.11 18.98
C ILE A 6 0.16 -14.35 17.89
N ARG A 7 -0.58 -13.60 17.11
CA ARG A 7 0.02 -12.85 16.03
C ARG A 7 0.99 -11.82 16.54
N ARG A 8 0.63 -11.15 17.62
CA ARG A 8 1.51 -10.17 18.21
C ARG A 8 2.76 -10.80 18.78
N VAL A 9 2.59 -11.95 19.39
CA VAL A 9 3.73 -12.64 19.97
C VAL A 9 4.72 -13.07 18.91
N LEU A 10 4.20 -13.53 17.78
CA LEU A 10 5.08 -13.91 16.67
C LEU A 10 5.77 -12.71 16.06
N GLY A 11 5.27 -11.54 16.35
CA GLY A 11 5.95 -10.33 15.99
C GLY A 11 6.09 -10.10 14.50
N PRO A 12 5.00 -10.06 13.77
CA PRO A 12 5.10 -9.73 12.36
C PRO A 12 5.80 -8.39 12.20
N PRO A 13 6.73 -8.30 11.27
CA PRO A 13 7.57 -7.13 11.13
C PRO A 13 6.82 -5.89 10.75
N GLY A 14 5.64 -5.99 10.29
CA GLY A 14 4.90 -4.81 9.92
C GLY A 14 3.43 -5.07 9.91
N PRO A 15 2.65 -4.03 9.78
CA PRO A 15 1.20 -4.20 9.69
C PRO A 15 0.84 -4.93 8.42
N GLU A 16 -0.13 -5.82 8.54
CA GLU A 16 -0.67 -6.47 7.37
C GLU A 16 -1.77 -5.59 6.81
N LEU A 17 -1.63 -5.24 5.56
CA LEU A 17 -2.63 -4.41 4.91
C LEU A 17 -3.65 -5.29 4.24
N THR A 18 -4.93 -5.05 4.51
CA THR A 18 -5.99 -5.75 3.81
C THR A 18 -6.22 -5.09 2.46
N CYS A 19 -6.90 -5.80 1.55
CA CYS A 19 -7.23 -5.20 0.26
C CYS A 19 -8.07 -3.94 0.44
N GLU A 20 -8.97 -3.96 1.40
CA GLU A 20 -9.81 -2.79 1.66
C GLU A 20 -8.99 -1.62 2.12
N ALA A 21 -8.08 -1.84 3.06
CA ALA A 21 -7.20 -0.77 3.53
C ALA A 21 -6.28 -0.31 2.41
N CYS A 22 -5.84 -1.24 1.57
CA CYS A 22 -5.00 -0.89 0.44
C CYS A 22 -5.73 0.08 -0.49
N PHE A 23 -6.98 -0.21 -0.82
CA PHE A 23 -7.74 0.68 -1.68
C PHE A 23 -7.92 2.06 -1.07
N GLU A 24 -8.15 2.11 0.23
CA GLU A 24 -8.37 3.38 0.90
C GLU A 24 -7.13 4.26 0.88
N GLU A 25 -5.97 3.64 0.96
CA GLU A 25 -4.72 4.38 1.06
C GLU A 25 -3.97 4.49 -0.27
N LEU A 26 -4.48 3.84 -1.30
CA LEU A 26 -3.74 3.74 -2.56
C LEU A 26 -3.52 5.09 -3.21
N ASP A 27 -4.53 5.95 -3.21
CA ASP A 27 -4.39 7.30 -3.75
C ASP A 27 -3.23 8.04 -3.11
N ARG A 28 -3.22 8.00 -1.79
CA ARG A 28 -2.19 8.70 -1.04
C ARG A 28 -0.82 8.10 -1.30
N TYR A 29 -0.77 6.77 -1.36
CA TYR A 29 0.50 6.09 -1.60
C TYR A 29 1.09 6.51 -2.95
N VAL A 30 0.27 6.51 -3.99
CA VAL A 30 0.74 6.91 -5.32
C VAL A 30 1.13 8.37 -5.34
N GLU A 31 0.36 9.23 -4.70
CA GLU A 31 0.70 10.64 -4.63
C GLU A 31 2.04 10.87 -3.97
N LEU A 32 2.30 10.14 -2.90
CA LEU A 32 3.59 10.25 -2.22
C LEU A 32 4.73 9.79 -3.12
N GLU A 33 4.50 8.72 -3.87
CA GLU A 33 5.51 8.25 -4.80
C GLU A 33 5.83 9.31 -5.86
N LEU A 34 4.80 9.98 -6.34
CA LEU A 34 4.97 10.95 -7.42
C LEU A 34 5.72 12.19 -6.97
N VAL A 35 5.59 12.56 -5.71
CA VAL A 35 6.33 13.72 -5.20
C VAL A 35 7.70 13.34 -4.65
N GLY A 36 8.08 12.08 -4.78
CA GLY A 36 9.39 11.64 -4.31
C GLY A 36 9.49 11.44 -2.82
N ALA A 37 8.37 11.36 -2.12
CA ALA A 37 8.36 11.11 -0.69
C ALA A 37 8.52 9.62 -0.41
N ASP A 38 8.79 9.29 0.84
CA ASP A 38 8.93 7.90 1.26
C ASP A 38 7.54 7.31 1.53
N ALA A 39 6.91 6.82 0.48
CA ALA A 39 5.56 6.29 0.57
C ALA A 39 5.52 5.04 1.47
N ASP A 40 6.56 4.23 1.45
CA ASP A 40 6.59 3.03 2.28
C ASP A 40 6.62 3.37 3.76
N ALA A 41 7.31 4.44 4.11
CA ALA A 41 7.35 4.86 5.50
C ALA A 41 6.00 5.42 5.95
N ALA A 42 5.31 6.12 5.05
CA ALA A 42 4.03 6.72 5.36
C ALA A 42 2.92 5.68 5.45
N ILE A 43 2.97 4.65 4.60
CA ILE A 43 1.95 3.62 4.57
C ILE A 43 2.63 2.26 4.64
N PRO A 44 3.04 1.86 5.84
CA PRO A 44 3.76 0.58 6.00
C PRO A 44 2.90 -0.59 5.57
N GLY A 45 3.53 -1.55 4.92
CA GLY A 45 2.84 -2.75 4.47
C GLY A 45 2.27 -2.66 3.08
N MET A 46 2.18 -1.46 2.52
CA MET A 46 1.61 -1.32 1.18
C MET A 46 2.48 -2.01 0.13
N SER A 47 3.77 -1.81 0.18
CA SER A 47 4.68 -2.41 -0.78
C SER A 47 4.57 -3.93 -0.76
N ALA A 48 4.58 -4.52 0.44
CA ALA A 48 4.47 -5.96 0.57
C ALA A 48 3.12 -6.47 0.06
N HIS A 49 2.06 -5.71 0.34
CA HIS A 49 0.74 -6.10 -0.12
C HIS A 49 0.67 -6.08 -1.64
N LEU A 50 1.23 -5.06 -2.27
CA LEU A 50 1.20 -4.94 -3.72
C LEU A 50 1.99 -6.07 -4.38
N GLU A 51 3.06 -6.52 -3.75
CA GLU A 51 3.82 -7.64 -4.28
C GLU A 51 3.02 -8.93 -4.25
N GLY A 52 2.17 -9.09 -3.25
CA GLY A 52 1.44 -10.32 -3.05
C GLY A 52 0.02 -10.33 -3.59
N CYS A 53 -0.47 -9.19 -4.07
CA CYS A 53 -1.86 -9.10 -4.53
C CYS A 53 -1.90 -8.49 -5.93
N PRO A 54 -2.02 -9.32 -6.97
CA PRO A 54 -2.03 -8.80 -8.35
C PRO A 54 -3.14 -7.79 -8.62
N ALA A 55 -4.30 -7.99 -8.02
CA ALA A 55 -5.42 -7.06 -8.24
C ALA A 55 -5.08 -5.66 -7.73
N CYS A 56 -4.52 -5.57 -6.53
CA CYS A 56 -4.15 -4.27 -5.98
C CYS A 56 -3.00 -3.66 -6.75
N ARG A 57 -2.10 -4.48 -7.23
CA ARG A 57 -0.98 -4.00 -8.03
C ARG A 57 -1.46 -3.38 -9.33
N GLU A 58 -2.43 -4.02 -9.97
CA GLU A 58 -3.00 -3.47 -11.20
C GLU A 58 -3.66 -2.13 -10.94
N ASP A 59 -4.39 -2.04 -9.84
CA ASP A 59 -5.01 -0.77 -9.46
C ASP A 59 -3.97 0.30 -9.20
N HIS A 60 -2.89 -0.08 -8.54
CA HIS A 60 -1.79 0.84 -8.28
C HIS A 60 -1.22 1.38 -9.59
N ASP A 61 -0.94 0.47 -10.52
CA ASP A 61 -0.33 0.87 -11.78
C ASP A 61 -1.26 1.76 -12.59
N SER A 62 -2.54 1.41 -12.61
CA SER A 62 -3.53 2.22 -13.33
C SER A 62 -3.64 3.62 -12.75
N LEU A 63 -3.69 3.69 -11.42
CA LEU A 63 -3.80 4.98 -10.75
C LEU A 63 -2.55 5.81 -10.95
N HIS A 64 -1.41 5.16 -10.87
CA HIS A 64 -0.14 5.84 -11.09
C HIS A 64 -0.10 6.47 -12.48
N ASP A 65 -0.46 5.69 -13.49
CA ASP A 65 -0.48 6.18 -14.86
C ASP A 65 -1.46 7.33 -15.03
N PHE A 66 -2.62 7.20 -14.41
CA PHE A 66 -3.63 8.24 -14.49
C PHE A 66 -3.13 9.56 -13.90
N LEU A 67 -2.53 9.48 -12.72
CA LEU A 67 -2.06 10.69 -12.05
C LEU A 67 -0.85 11.29 -12.74
N VAL A 68 0.01 10.46 -13.28
CA VAL A 68 1.14 10.96 -14.08
C VAL A 68 0.63 11.70 -15.30
N GLY A 69 -0.39 11.14 -15.96
CA GLY A 69 -0.97 11.78 -17.12
C GLY A 69 -1.57 13.14 -16.79
N GLU A 70 -2.24 13.24 -15.67
CA GLU A 70 -2.80 14.52 -15.23
C GLU A 70 -1.72 15.54 -14.94
N SER A 71 -0.66 15.08 -14.28
CA SER A 71 0.43 15.97 -13.92
C SER A 71 1.19 16.46 -15.14
N ALA A 72 1.18 15.69 -16.21
CA ALA A 72 1.91 16.04 -17.42
C ALA A 72 1.19 17.10 -18.26
N THR A 73 -0.08 17.31 -17.98
CA THR A 73 -0.82 18.37 -18.67
C THR A 73 -0.83 19.64 -17.84
#